data_5b29a8db49daa76a8d7f109356345d60
#
_entry.id   5b29a8db49daa76a8d7f109356345d60
#
_cell.length_a   1.000
_cell.length_b   1.000
_cell.length_c   1.000
_cell.angle_alpha   90.00
_cell.angle_beta   90.00
_cell.angle_gamma   90.00
#
_symmetry.space_group_name_H-M   'P 1'
#
loop_
_entity.id
_entity.type
_entity.pdbx_description
1 polymer ?
#
loop_
_entity_poly.entity_id
_entity_poly.type
_entity_poly.pdbx_seq_one_letter_code
_entity_poly.pdbx_strand_id
1 'polypeptide(L)'
;MKTSLVILAAGIGSRFGGGIKQLEHMGPAGEIIMDYSIYDALAAGFDEVVFIIRKDIEADFREIIGNKMEKVCPCKYVFQELNDLPNGFTVPEGRSKPWGTGQALLACRGVVNNPFIVINADDYYGKEGFRLIHDYLVANAAKNPFDFCMAGYILDHTLSENGGVSRGVCTVNEAMDMVKVTETHNITKTETGAAVPTGDGEWKPLDPKSYVSMNMWGLTPAFIETLAERFPLFLAGVKEGDIKAEYLLPAIVDDLVQEGKATVKVLPTPDHWIGVTYKEDKPAVVSAIQKMIADGVYPSPLF
;
A
#
# COMPACT_ATOMS: atom_id res chain seq x y z
N MET A 1 16.83 1.72 16.35
CA MET A 1 15.82 0.63 16.23
C MET A 1 15.79 0.22 14.78
N LYS A 2 15.76 -1.08 14.47
CA LYS A 2 15.58 -1.52 13.08
C LYS A 2 14.14 -1.32 12.63
N THR A 3 13.97 -1.03 11.34
CA THR A 3 12.66 -0.84 10.68
C THR A 3 12.64 -1.58 9.35
N SER A 4 11.46 -2.01 8.92
CA SER A 4 11.31 -2.82 7.70
C SER A 4 10.37 -2.12 6.69
N LEU A 5 10.72 -2.19 5.41
CA LEU A 5 9.80 -1.89 4.31
C LEU A 5 9.11 -3.17 3.88
N VAL A 6 7.78 -3.22 3.94
CA VAL A 6 6.96 -4.35 3.48
C VAL A 6 6.24 -3.93 2.20
N ILE A 7 6.40 -4.70 1.14
CA ILE A 7 5.84 -4.39 -0.19
C ILE A 7 4.81 -5.45 -0.58
N LEU A 8 3.58 -5.02 -0.81
CA LEU A 8 2.47 -5.84 -1.30
C LEU A 8 2.62 -6.08 -2.81
N ALA A 9 3.31 -7.15 -3.20
CA ALA A 9 3.65 -7.46 -4.59
C ALA A 9 2.99 -8.75 -5.13
N ALA A 10 2.08 -9.38 -4.37
CA ALA A 10 1.40 -10.60 -4.82
C ALA A 10 0.48 -10.37 -6.04
N GLY A 11 0.00 -9.15 -6.24
CA GLY A 11 -0.80 -8.74 -7.41
C GLY A 11 0.01 -8.36 -8.65
N ILE A 12 1.34 -8.29 -8.55
CA ILE A 12 2.19 -7.79 -9.62
C ILE A 12 2.09 -8.67 -10.88
N GLY A 13 1.97 -8.03 -12.05
CA GLY A 13 1.85 -8.72 -13.34
C GLY A 13 0.46 -9.28 -13.66
N SER A 14 -0.49 -9.33 -12.71
CA SER A 14 -1.82 -9.89 -12.94
C SER A 14 -2.72 -8.98 -13.79
N ARG A 15 -2.54 -7.66 -13.68
CA ARG A 15 -3.40 -6.65 -14.36
C ARG A 15 -3.24 -6.62 -15.87
N PHE A 16 -2.10 -7.06 -16.41
CA PHE A 16 -1.78 -6.93 -17.83
C PHE A 16 -1.73 -8.27 -18.57
N GLY A 17 -2.05 -9.40 -17.92
CA GLY A 17 -2.10 -10.73 -18.54
C GLY A 17 -0.75 -11.30 -19.00
N GLY A 18 0.36 -10.58 -18.78
CA GLY A 18 1.68 -10.94 -19.30
C GLY A 18 2.68 -11.44 -18.25
N GLY A 19 2.25 -11.52 -16.98
CA GLY A 19 3.13 -11.90 -15.89
C GLY A 19 4.16 -10.82 -15.54
N ILE A 20 5.06 -11.16 -14.62
CA ILE A 20 6.05 -10.24 -14.06
C ILE A 20 7.11 -9.77 -15.09
N LYS A 21 7.36 -10.58 -16.14
CA LYS A 21 8.31 -10.24 -17.21
C LYS A 21 7.91 -9.02 -18.06
N GLN A 22 6.66 -8.58 -17.94
CA GLN A 22 6.14 -7.40 -18.63
C GLN A 22 5.97 -6.20 -17.70
N LEU A 23 6.70 -6.16 -16.57
CA LEU A 23 6.74 -4.96 -15.75
C LEU A 23 7.24 -3.76 -16.57
N GLU A 24 6.46 -2.71 -16.46
CA GLU A 24 6.69 -1.49 -17.22
C GLU A 24 7.88 -0.71 -16.65
N HIS A 25 8.89 -0.46 -17.49
CA HIS A 25 9.98 0.45 -17.15
C HIS A 25 9.49 1.90 -17.13
N MET A 26 9.84 2.62 -16.08
CA MET A 26 9.48 4.01 -15.86
C MET A 26 10.70 4.94 -15.92
N GLY A 27 11.85 4.45 -15.49
CA GLY A 27 13.10 5.18 -15.50
C GLY A 27 13.97 4.87 -16.74
N PRO A 28 14.94 5.76 -17.04
CA PRO A 28 15.79 5.64 -18.25
C PRO A 28 16.79 4.48 -18.20
N ALA A 29 17.16 3.98 -17.02
CA ALA A 29 18.05 2.83 -16.84
C ALA A 29 17.26 1.51 -16.63
N GLY A 30 15.95 1.52 -16.90
CA GLY A 30 15.09 0.35 -16.80
C GLY A 30 14.48 0.16 -15.41
N GLU A 31 14.47 1.21 -14.59
CA GLU A 31 13.85 1.18 -13.29
C GLU A 31 12.33 1.07 -13.41
N ILE A 32 11.73 0.31 -12.50
CA ILE A 32 10.28 0.20 -12.29
C ILE A 32 9.85 1.10 -11.12
N ILE A 33 8.54 1.32 -10.94
CA ILE A 33 8.01 2.18 -9.84
C ILE A 33 8.54 1.74 -8.48
N MET A 34 8.54 0.43 -8.21
CA MET A 34 9.00 -0.13 -6.93
C MET A 34 10.46 0.21 -6.61
N ASP A 35 11.33 0.35 -7.61
CA ASP A 35 12.74 0.71 -7.39
C ASP A 35 12.86 2.08 -6.73
N TYR A 36 12.02 3.05 -7.11
CA TYR A 36 11.97 4.38 -6.49
C TYR A 36 11.48 4.32 -5.06
N SER A 37 10.43 3.53 -4.79
CA SER A 37 9.93 3.33 -3.41
C SER A 37 10.97 2.69 -2.49
N ILE A 38 11.74 1.71 -3.00
CA ILE A 38 12.84 1.09 -2.22
C ILE A 38 13.96 2.11 -2.00
N TYR A 39 14.34 2.86 -3.02
CA TYR A 39 15.36 3.91 -2.91
C TYR A 39 15.00 4.93 -1.83
N ASP A 40 13.77 5.43 -1.86
CA ASP A 40 13.28 6.44 -0.91
C ASP A 40 13.17 5.90 0.51
N ALA A 41 12.71 4.65 0.68
CA ALA A 41 12.66 4.00 1.99
C ALA A 41 14.06 3.81 2.60
N LEU A 42 15.03 3.33 1.80
CA LEU A 42 16.41 3.19 2.27
C LEU A 42 17.03 4.55 2.63
N ALA A 43 16.78 5.59 1.82
CA ALA A 43 17.22 6.95 2.11
C ALA A 43 16.57 7.53 3.38
N ALA A 44 15.34 7.13 3.70
CA ALA A 44 14.63 7.49 4.92
C ALA A 44 15.16 6.75 6.16
N GLY A 45 15.91 5.64 6.00
CA GLY A 45 16.52 4.90 7.09
C GLY A 45 15.93 3.52 7.37
N PHE A 46 15.05 2.99 6.50
CA PHE A 46 14.60 1.60 6.60
C PHE A 46 15.75 0.63 6.33
N ASP A 47 15.84 -0.44 7.11
CA ASP A 47 17.01 -1.33 7.17
C ASP A 47 16.89 -2.57 6.26
N GLU A 48 15.69 -2.99 5.92
CA GLU A 48 15.42 -4.20 5.14
C GLU A 48 14.15 -4.08 4.32
N VAL A 49 14.05 -4.89 3.27
CA VAL A 49 12.85 -5.00 2.43
C VAL A 49 12.26 -6.41 2.57
N VAL A 50 10.94 -6.48 2.75
CA VAL A 50 10.18 -7.73 2.78
C VAL A 50 9.16 -7.70 1.65
N PHE A 51 9.32 -8.58 0.69
CA PHE A 51 8.41 -8.72 -0.45
C PHE A 51 7.33 -9.75 -0.14
N ILE A 52 6.07 -9.36 -0.22
CA ILE A 52 4.92 -10.28 -0.19
C ILE A 52 4.57 -10.59 -1.63
N ILE A 53 4.83 -11.81 -2.08
CA ILE A 53 4.62 -12.29 -3.44
C ILE A 53 3.76 -13.55 -3.44
N ARG A 54 3.35 -14.03 -4.62
CA ARG A 54 2.83 -15.40 -4.76
C ARG A 54 3.99 -16.36 -5.02
N LYS A 55 3.82 -17.61 -4.59
CA LYS A 55 4.86 -18.64 -4.77
C LYS A 55 5.14 -18.95 -6.25
N ASP A 56 4.11 -18.92 -7.07
CA ASP A 56 4.19 -19.21 -8.51
C ASP A 56 5.04 -18.20 -9.30
N ILE A 57 5.21 -16.97 -8.80
CA ILE A 57 6.02 -15.92 -9.45
C ILE A 57 7.41 -15.76 -8.83
N GLU A 58 7.77 -16.52 -7.80
CA GLU A 58 9.01 -16.31 -7.04
C GLU A 58 10.26 -16.31 -7.93
N ALA A 59 10.38 -17.29 -8.85
CA ALA A 59 11.56 -17.41 -9.71
C ALA A 59 11.72 -16.18 -10.61
N ASP A 60 10.67 -15.78 -11.30
CA ASP A 60 10.67 -14.61 -12.18
C ASP A 60 10.86 -13.30 -11.36
N PHE A 61 10.27 -13.22 -10.16
CA PHE A 61 10.43 -12.06 -9.29
C PHE A 61 11.88 -11.89 -8.83
N ARG A 62 12.53 -13.00 -8.43
CA ARG A 62 13.95 -12.96 -8.04
C ARG A 62 14.84 -12.59 -9.22
N GLU A 63 14.60 -13.13 -10.40
CA GLU A 63 15.38 -12.84 -11.60
C GLU A 63 15.31 -11.35 -11.96
N ILE A 64 14.13 -10.74 -11.94
CA ILE A 64 13.88 -9.39 -12.46
C ILE A 64 14.14 -8.32 -11.40
N ILE A 65 13.77 -8.58 -10.13
CA ILE A 65 13.78 -7.61 -9.04
C ILE A 65 14.70 -8.06 -7.91
N GLY A 66 14.47 -9.24 -7.38
CA GLY A 66 15.07 -9.72 -6.14
C GLY A 66 16.60 -9.72 -6.19
N ASN A 67 17.20 -10.34 -7.20
CA ASN A 67 18.66 -10.45 -7.36
C ASN A 67 19.37 -9.08 -7.46
N LYS A 68 18.66 -8.06 -7.98
CA LYS A 68 19.13 -6.68 -8.02
C LYS A 68 19.08 -6.07 -6.61
N MET A 69 17.93 -6.19 -5.93
CA MET A 69 17.71 -5.59 -4.62
C MET A 69 18.55 -6.24 -3.51
N GLU A 70 18.80 -7.55 -3.56
CA GLU A 70 19.67 -8.27 -2.61
C GLU A 70 21.14 -7.77 -2.61
N LYS A 71 21.57 -7.08 -3.67
CA LYS A 71 22.88 -6.41 -3.73
C LYS A 71 22.88 -5.04 -3.05
N VAL A 72 21.71 -4.47 -2.84
CA VAL A 72 21.50 -3.12 -2.31
C VAL A 72 21.18 -3.16 -0.81
N CYS A 73 20.32 -4.08 -0.38
CA CYS A 73 19.86 -4.17 1.00
C CYS A 73 19.45 -5.61 1.36
N PRO A 74 19.32 -5.93 2.67
CA PRO A 74 18.74 -7.18 3.12
C PRO A 74 17.32 -7.34 2.60
N CYS A 75 17.03 -8.45 1.91
CA CYS A 75 15.73 -8.78 1.35
C CYS A 75 15.18 -10.08 1.94
N LYS A 76 13.87 -10.11 2.20
CA LYS A 76 13.12 -11.30 2.58
C LYS A 76 11.92 -11.49 1.65
N TYR A 77 11.48 -12.74 1.51
CA TYR A 77 10.33 -13.09 0.68
C TYR A 77 9.34 -13.89 1.51
N VAL A 78 8.09 -13.48 1.48
CA VAL A 78 6.98 -14.18 2.11
C VAL A 78 5.87 -14.36 1.07
N PHE A 79 5.00 -15.35 1.28
CA PHE A 79 4.08 -15.77 0.25
C PHE A 79 2.64 -15.59 0.68
N GLN A 80 1.87 -14.88 -0.15
CA GLN A 80 0.42 -14.81 -0.04
C GLN A 80 -0.19 -15.91 -0.90
N GLU A 81 -0.77 -16.93 -0.26
CA GLU A 81 -1.42 -18.02 -0.95
C GLU A 81 -2.94 -18.03 -0.66
N LEU A 82 -3.72 -18.40 -1.68
CA LEU A 82 -5.19 -18.44 -1.58
C LEU A 82 -5.69 -19.44 -0.53
N ASN A 83 -4.98 -20.57 -0.41
CA ASN A 83 -5.29 -21.69 0.48
C ASN A 83 -4.58 -21.63 1.84
N ASP A 84 -3.85 -20.54 2.12
CA ASP A 84 -3.27 -20.32 3.44
C ASP A 84 -4.35 -19.79 4.38
N LEU A 85 -5.13 -20.72 4.91
CA LEU A 85 -6.30 -20.49 5.74
C LEU A 85 -6.13 -21.13 7.11
N PRO A 86 -6.74 -20.55 8.16
CA PRO A 86 -6.79 -21.17 9.47
C PRO A 86 -7.52 -22.52 9.42
N ASN A 87 -7.21 -23.41 10.39
CA ASN A 87 -7.86 -24.70 10.51
C ASN A 87 -9.39 -24.56 10.54
N GLY A 88 -10.07 -25.42 9.79
CA GLY A 88 -11.53 -25.45 9.70
C GLY A 88 -12.12 -24.59 8.57
N PHE A 89 -11.30 -23.85 7.84
CA PHE A 89 -11.73 -23.09 6.67
C PHE A 89 -11.18 -23.69 5.37
N THR A 90 -11.94 -23.57 4.31
CA THR A 90 -11.58 -24.01 2.96
C THR A 90 -11.85 -22.91 1.95
N VAL A 91 -11.13 -22.94 0.84
CA VAL A 91 -11.36 -21.98 -0.25
C VAL A 91 -12.73 -22.27 -0.88
N PRO A 92 -13.63 -21.29 -0.97
CA PRO A 92 -14.92 -21.46 -1.65
C PRO A 92 -14.75 -21.85 -3.11
N GLU A 93 -15.65 -22.70 -3.60
CA GLU A 93 -15.66 -23.09 -5.01
C GLU A 93 -15.76 -21.85 -5.92
N GLY A 94 -14.95 -21.82 -6.98
CA GLY A 94 -14.89 -20.70 -7.93
C GLY A 94 -14.06 -19.48 -7.47
N ARG A 95 -13.56 -19.45 -6.23
CA ARG A 95 -12.70 -18.36 -5.79
C ARG A 95 -11.28 -18.54 -6.33
N SER A 96 -10.79 -17.54 -7.06
CA SER A 96 -9.40 -17.46 -7.54
C SER A 96 -8.64 -16.25 -6.98
N LYS A 97 -9.37 -15.29 -6.39
CA LYS A 97 -8.78 -14.05 -5.87
C LYS A 97 -8.27 -14.27 -4.44
N PRO A 98 -7.03 -13.80 -4.09
CA PRO A 98 -6.55 -13.78 -2.71
C PRO A 98 -7.48 -13.00 -1.76
N TRP A 99 -7.28 -13.17 -0.46
CA TRP A 99 -8.21 -12.66 0.55
C TRP A 99 -8.00 -11.18 0.92
N GLY A 100 -7.18 -10.43 0.17
CA GLY A 100 -6.98 -9.00 0.39
C GLY A 100 -5.66 -8.66 1.11
N THR A 101 -5.47 -7.36 1.36
CA THR A 101 -4.20 -6.81 1.88
C THR A 101 -3.91 -7.20 3.33
N GLY A 102 -4.92 -7.41 4.15
CA GLY A 102 -4.76 -7.92 5.51
C GLY A 102 -4.25 -9.36 5.53
N GLN A 103 -4.80 -10.24 4.67
CA GLN A 103 -4.30 -11.61 4.54
C GLN A 103 -2.90 -11.64 3.92
N ALA A 104 -2.59 -10.74 2.99
CA ALA A 104 -1.23 -10.62 2.47
C ALA A 104 -0.22 -10.33 3.60
N LEU A 105 -0.55 -9.39 4.49
CA LEU A 105 0.33 -9.03 5.59
C LEU A 105 0.49 -10.15 6.63
N LEU A 106 -0.46 -11.08 6.75
CA LEU A 106 -0.32 -12.28 7.59
C LEU A 106 0.87 -13.16 7.19
N ALA A 107 1.27 -13.18 5.92
CA ALA A 107 2.46 -13.88 5.47
C ALA A 107 3.76 -13.37 6.13
N CYS A 108 3.74 -12.17 6.70
CA CYS A 108 4.86 -11.58 7.42
C CYS A 108 5.00 -12.07 8.87
N ARG A 109 4.02 -12.85 9.39
CA ARG A 109 4.04 -13.34 10.77
C ARG A 109 5.27 -14.17 11.06
N GLY A 110 6.00 -13.84 12.13
CA GLY A 110 7.25 -14.50 12.49
C GLY A 110 8.48 -14.10 11.64
N VAL A 111 8.29 -13.31 10.58
CA VAL A 111 9.36 -12.82 9.69
C VAL A 111 9.66 -11.34 9.94
N VAL A 112 8.61 -10.51 10.06
CA VAL A 112 8.72 -9.09 10.38
C VAL A 112 8.57 -8.91 11.89
N ASN A 113 9.68 -8.59 12.55
CA ASN A 113 9.77 -8.45 14.01
C ASN A 113 10.11 -7.02 14.45
N ASN A 114 10.21 -6.10 13.49
CA ASN A 114 10.50 -4.68 13.72
C ASN A 114 9.28 -3.84 13.33
N PRO A 115 9.15 -2.60 13.81
CA PRO A 115 8.21 -1.64 13.23
C PRO A 115 8.45 -1.52 11.73
N PHE A 116 7.38 -1.36 10.98
CA PHE A 116 7.46 -1.43 9.52
C PHE A 116 6.51 -0.46 8.84
N ILE A 117 6.87 -0.10 7.62
CA ILE A 117 5.95 0.53 6.67
C ILE A 117 5.44 -0.53 5.70
N VAL A 118 4.17 -0.48 5.35
CA VAL A 118 3.59 -1.28 4.28
C VAL A 118 3.15 -0.38 3.12
N ILE A 119 3.45 -0.80 1.89
CA ILE A 119 3.10 -0.09 0.65
C ILE A 119 2.66 -1.06 -0.45
N ASN A 120 2.01 -0.54 -1.47
CA ASN A 120 1.76 -1.27 -2.72
C ASN A 120 3.01 -1.25 -3.62
N ALA A 121 3.17 -2.28 -4.43
CA ALA A 121 4.32 -2.44 -5.33
C ALA A 121 4.25 -1.57 -6.59
N ASP A 122 3.05 -1.14 -6.96
CA ASP A 122 2.73 -0.46 -8.23
C ASP A 122 2.43 1.04 -8.07
N ASP A 123 2.70 1.59 -6.88
CA ASP A 123 2.49 3.00 -6.55
C ASP A 123 3.81 3.72 -6.29
N TYR A 124 3.93 4.95 -6.81
CA TYR A 124 4.98 5.90 -6.43
C TYR A 124 4.47 6.83 -5.35
N TYR A 125 5.17 6.91 -4.24
CA TYR A 125 4.73 7.59 -3.02
C TYR A 125 5.41 8.92 -2.74
N GLY A 126 6.58 9.19 -3.37
CA GLY A 126 7.44 10.31 -3.04
C GLY A 126 8.32 10.04 -1.82
N LYS A 127 9.26 10.96 -1.56
CA LYS A 127 10.30 10.79 -0.52
C LYS A 127 9.82 11.10 0.88
N GLU A 128 9.02 12.13 1.02
CA GLU A 128 8.68 12.72 2.32
C GLU A 128 7.80 11.77 3.14
N GLY A 129 6.87 11.04 2.47
CA GLY A 129 6.03 10.05 3.14
C GLY A 129 6.85 8.97 3.86
N PHE A 130 7.92 8.46 3.23
CA PHE A 130 8.81 7.47 3.86
C PHE A 130 9.54 8.05 5.07
N ARG A 131 10.08 9.27 4.96
CA ARG A 131 10.79 9.93 6.05
C ARG A 131 9.87 10.17 7.25
N LEU A 132 8.68 10.73 7.01
CA LEU A 132 7.70 11.02 8.06
C LEU A 132 7.30 9.75 8.83
N ILE A 133 6.99 8.66 8.12
CA ILE A 133 6.61 7.39 8.75
C ILE A 133 7.79 6.78 9.49
N HIS A 134 9.00 6.77 8.92
CA HIS A 134 10.19 6.26 9.58
C HIS A 134 10.45 6.99 10.90
N ASP A 135 10.48 8.32 10.87
CA ASP A 135 10.73 9.15 12.05
C ASP A 135 9.67 8.89 13.14
N TYR A 136 8.40 8.79 12.74
CA TYR A 136 7.32 8.49 13.68
C TYR A 136 7.48 7.10 14.32
N LEU A 137 7.74 6.07 13.54
CA LEU A 137 7.93 4.70 14.04
C LEU A 137 9.11 4.61 15.01
N VAL A 138 10.26 5.20 14.67
CA VAL A 138 11.43 5.22 15.53
C VAL A 138 11.14 5.93 16.85
N ALA A 139 10.36 6.98 16.83
CA ALA A 139 10.05 7.77 18.02
C ALA A 139 8.98 7.12 18.93
N ASN A 140 8.04 6.34 18.40
CA ASN A 140 6.82 5.96 19.10
C ASN A 140 6.57 4.46 19.24
N ALA A 141 6.98 3.61 18.31
CA ALA A 141 6.63 2.19 18.29
C ALA A 141 7.01 1.41 19.57
N ALA A 142 8.11 1.81 20.24
CA ALA A 142 8.51 1.20 21.51
C ALA A 142 7.67 1.65 22.71
N LYS A 143 6.94 2.77 22.61
CA LYS A 143 6.13 3.32 23.68
C LYS A 143 4.75 2.68 23.74
N ASN A 144 4.14 2.50 22.56
CA ASN A 144 2.83 1.85 22.43
C ASN A 144 2.82 1.05 21.10
N PRO A 145 2.68 -0.28 21.15
CA PRO A 145 2.66 -1.12 19.96
C PRO A 145 1.41 -0.94 19.09
N PHE A 146 0.41 -0.20 19.55
CA PHE A 146 -0.82 0.12 18.82
C PHE A 146 -0.93 1.61 18.48
N ASP A 147 0.18 2.32 18.53
CA ASP A 147 0.30 3.70 18.06
C ASP A 147 0.85 3.69 16.63
N PHE A 148 -0.07 3.71 15.66
CA PHE A 148 0.20 3.62 14.23
C PHE A 148 0.28 5.00 13.58
N CYS A 149 0.74 5.03 12.34
CA CYS A 149 0.67 6.23 11.52
C CYS A 149 0.40 5.89 10.05
N MET A 150 0.03 6.89 9.29
CA MET A 150 -0.08 6.78 7.84
C MET A 150 0.36 8.09 7.17
N ALA A 151 0.87 8.00 5.94
CA ALA A 151 1.05 9.18 5.11
C ALA A 151 -0.32 9.68 4.63
N GLY A 152 -0.65 10.92 4.98
CA GLY A 152 -1.87 11.60 4.56
C GLY A 152 -1.64 12.39 3.29
N TYR A 153 -2.09 11.88 2.15
CA TYR A 153 -2.05 12.58 0.88
C TYR A 153 -3.25 13.50 0.74
N ILE A 154 -3.08 14.61 0.06
CA ILE A 154 -4.20 15.47 -0.33
C ILE A 154 -4.95 14.81 -1.48
N LEU A 155 -6.26 14.68 -1.40
CA LEU A 155 -7.08 13.99 -2.40
C LEU A 155 -6.80 14.46 -3.83
N ASP A 156 -6.69 15.77 -4.04
CA ASP A 156 -6.42 16.37 -5.36
C ASP A 156 -5.06 15.92 -5.95
N HIS A 157 -4.08 15.59 -5.11
CA HIS A 157 -2.77 15.06 -5.52
C HIS A 157 -2.77 13.56 -5.86
N THR A 158 -3.95 12.91 -5.85
CA THR A 158 -4.08 11.46 -6.06
C THR A 158 -5.11 11.09 -7.13
N LEU A 159 -5.68 12.07 -7.81
CA LEU A 159 -6.70 11.86 -8.85
C LEU A 159 -6.05 11.49 -10.19
N SER A 160 -6.78 10.75 -11.03
CA SER A 160 -6.42 10.49 -12.42
C SER A 160 -7.24 11.37 -13.35
N GLU A 161 -6.61 11.83 -14.44
CA GLU A 161 -7.30 12.52 -15.55
C GLU A 161 -8.09 11.53 -16.44
N ASN A 162 -7.81 10.23 -16.33
CA ASN A 162 -8.33 9.21 -17.23
C ASN A 162 -9.55 8.45 -16.68
N GLY A 163 -9.96 8.71 -15.44
CA GLY A 163 -11.16 8.08 -14.87
C GLY A 163 -11.23 8.11 -13.35
N GLY A 164 -12.25 7.42 -12.83
CA GLY A 164 -12.48 7.34 -11.39
C GLY A 164 -11.45 6.47 -10.66
N VAL A 165 -11.10 6.87 -9.45
CA VAL A 165 -10.15 6.18 -8.57
C VAL A 165 -10.84 5.78 -7.26
N SER A 166 -10.24 4.84 -6.52
CA SER A 166 -10.67 4.47 -5.16
C SER A 166 -9.68 4.95 -4.13
N ARG A 167 -10.13 5.58 -3.04
CA ARG A 167 -9.28 6.11 -1.97
C ARG A 167 -9.92 5.89 -0.60
N GLY A 168 -9.10 5.64 0.40
CA GLY A 168 -9.50 5.71 1.80
C GLY A 168 -9.59 7.15 2.26
N VAL A 169 -10.77 7.77 2.19
CA VAL A 169 -10.97 9.14 2.64
C VAL A 169 -10.98 9.18 4.16
N CYS A 170 -10.07 9.99 4.74
CA CYS A 170 -9.86 10.07 6.18
C CYS A 170 -10.60 11.26 6.81
N THR A 171 -11.24 10.99 7.94
CA THR A 171 -11.66 12.02 8.89
C THR A 171 -10.61 12.12 9.98
N VAL A 172 -10.10 13.30 10.25
CA VAL A 172 -9.08 13.57 11.27
C VAL A 172 -9.59 14.56 12.31
N ASN A 173 -9.06 14.48 13.54
CA ASN A 173 -9.30 15.49 14.57
C ASN A 173 -8.25 16.63 14.48
N GLU A 174 -8.35 17.61 15.36
CA GLU A 174 -7.43 18.76 15.43
C GLU A 174 -5.98 18.36 15.70
N ALA A 175 -5.75 17.23 16.36
CA ALA A 175 -4.43 16.68 16.62
C ALA A 175 -3.88 15.85 15.46
N MET A 176 -4.59 15.77 14.33
CA MET A 176 -4.25 14.91 13.19
C MET A 176 -4.30 13.42 13.51
N ASP A 177 -5.08 13.01 14.50
CA ASP A 177 -5.38 11.59 14.70
C ASP A 177 -6.55 11.18 13.80
N MET A 178 -6.44 10.02 13.19
CA MET A 178 -7.50 9.46 12.36
C MET A 178 -8.70 9.07 13.23
N VAL A 179 -9.85 9.68 12.94
CA VAL A 179 -11.13 9.34 13.56
C VAL A 179 -11.80 8.21 12.79
N LYS A 180 -11.67 8.22 11.45
CA LYS A 180 -12.28 7.23 10.56
C LYS A 180 -11.57 7.23 9.22
N VAL A 181 -11.50 6.07 8.57
CA VAL A 181 -11.19 5.94 7.15
C VAL A 181 -12.35 5.28 6.41
N THR A 182 -12.77 5.87 5.30
CA THR A 182 -13.88 5.36 4.49
C THR A 182 -13.40 5.07 3.08
N GLU A 183 -13.39 3.79 2.69
CA GLU A 183 -13.09 3.40 1.32
C GLU A 183 -14.16 4.00 0.39
N THR A 184 -13.74 4.85 -0.51
CA THR A 184 -14.60 5.60 -1.41
C THR A 184 -14.20 5.30 -2.85
N HIS A 185 -15.14 4.76 -3.61
CA HIS A 185 -14.90 4.29 -4.98
C HIS A 185 -15.37 5.31 -6.01
N ASN A 186 -14.79 5.24 -7.22
CA ASN A 186 -15.17 6.05 -8.37
C ASN A 186 -15.07 7.57 -8.12
N ILE A 187 -14.10 7.98 -7.32
CA ILE A 187 -13.80 9.41 -7.13
C ILE A 187 -13.27 9.94 -8.46
N THR A 188 -13.98 10.88 -9.04
CA THR A 188 -13.66 11.47 -10.34
C THR A 188 -13.29 12.93 -10.16
N LYS A 189 -12.26 13.36 -10.88
CA LYS A 189 -11.86 14.76 -10.96
C LYS A 189 -12.93 15.56 -11.68
N THR A 190 -13.24 16.75 -11.15
CA THR A 190 -14.21 17.70 -11.74
C THR A 190 -13.55 19.07 -11.90
N GLU A 191 -14.20 19.97 -12.61
CA GLU A 191 -13.70 21.36 -12.77
C GLU A 191 -13.54 22.10 -11.43
N THR A 192 -14.29 21.69 -10.40
CA THR A 192 -14.30 22.34 -9.08
C THR A 192 -13.65 21.51 -7.98
N GLY A 193 -13.02 20.37 -8.31
CA GLY A 193 -12.38 19.48 -7.33
C GLY A 193 -12.65 18.02 -7.62
N ALA A 194 -13.27 17.30 -6.69
CA ALA A 194 -13.55 15.87 -6.80
C ALA A 194 -15.02 15.56 -6.45
N ALA A 195 -15.58 14.51 -7.03
CA ALA A 195 -16.92 14.04 -6.72
C ALA A 195 -17.06 12.52 -6.90
N VAL A 196 -18.09 11.94 -6.28
CA VAL A 196 -18.46 10.53 -6.41
C VAL A 196 -19.90 10.40 -6.91
N PRO A 197 -20.20 9.39 -7.76
CA PRO A 197 -21.57 9.13 -8.20
C PRO A 197 -22.40 8.57 -7.04
N THR A 198 -23.63 9.03 -6.86
CA THR A 198 -24.55 8.58 -5.81
C THR A 198 -25.44 7.41 -6.23
N GLY A 199 -25.37 6.99 -7.49
CA GLY A 199 -26.13 5.84 -8.03
C GLY A 199 -27.47 6.21 -8.64
N ASP A 200 -27.99 7.42 -8.40
CA ASP A 200 -29.22 7.99 -8.98
C ASP A 200 -28.95 8.98 -10.14
N GLY A 201 -27.70 9.04 -10.57
CA GLY A 201 -27.23 9.95 -11.63
C GLY A 201 -26.74 11.31 -11.09
N GLU A 202 -26.80 11.50 -9.79
CA GLU A 202 -26.24 12.69 -9.12
C GLU A 202 -24.79 12.48 -8.70
N TRP A 203 -24.09 13.58 -8.44
CA TRP A 203 -22.70 13.61 -7.96
C TRP A 203 -22.60 14.30 -6.61
N LYS A 204 -22.01 13.59 -5.65
CA LYS A 204 -21.71 14.15 -4.35
C LYS A 204 -20.30 14.73 -4.37
N PRO A 205 -20.13 16.06 -4.12
CA PRO A 205 -18.81 16.66 -4.08
C PRO A 205 -18.02 16.15 -2.87
N LEU A 206 -16.71 16.01 -3.05
CA LEU A 206 -15.72 15.75 -2.01
C LEU A 206 -14.80 16.96 -1.90
N ASP A 207 -14.37 17.29 -0.67
CA ASP A 207 -13.36 18.31 -0.47
C ASP A 207 -12.01 17.83 -1.05
N PRO A 208 -11.48 18.50 -2.10
CA PRO A 208 -10.21 18.12 -2.71
C PRO A 208 -9.01 18.20 -1.76
N LYS A 209 -9.15 18.91 -0.63
CA LYS A 209 -8.14 19.03 0.42
C LYS A 209 -8.25 17.94 1.50
N SER A 210 -9.21 17.03 1.40
CA SER A 210 -9.32 15.89 2.32
C SER A 210 -8.05 15.08 2.32
N TYR A 211 -7.66 14.57 3.49
CA TYR A 211 -6.60 13.58 3.58
C TYR A 211 -7.10 12.22 3.12
N VAL A 212 -6.29 11.53 2.35
CA VAL A 212 -6.59 10.18 1.88
C VAL A 212 -5.44 9.21 2.16
N SER A 213 -5.81 7.97 2.44
CA SER A 213 -4.88 6.84 2.49
C SER A 213 -4.62 6.33 1.08
N MET A 214 -3.34 6.18 0.77
CA MET A 214 -2.84 5.49 -0.42
C MET A 214 -2.24 4.12 -0.07
N ASN A 215 -2.70 3.52 1.03
CA ASN A 215 -2.19 2.25 1.59
C ASN A 215 -0.72 2.31 2.03
N MET A 216 -0.28 3.49 2.48
CA MET A 216 1.05 3.72 3.04
C MET A 216 0.94 3.88 4.56
N TRP A 217 1.16 2.76 5.29
CA TRP A 217 0.92 2.65 6.72
C TRP A 217 2.17 2.32 7.50
N GLY A 218 2.43 3.04 8.57
CA GLY A 218 3.43 2.72 9.59
C GLY A 218 2.81 1.91 10.73
N LEU A 219 3.24 0.68 10.89
CA LEU A 219 2.64 -0.33 11.76
C LEU A 219 3.71 -1.03 12.61
N THR A 220 3.26 -1.84 13.56
CA THR A 220 4.13 -2.66 14.41
C THR A 220 3.82 -4.15 14.26
N PRO A 221 4.71 -5.06 14.68
CA PRO A 221 4.43 -6.49 14.66
C PRO A 221 3.16 -6.91 15.43
N ALA A 222 2.74 -6.15 16.45
CA ALA A 222 1.50 -6.40 17.17
C ALA A 222 0.26 -6.35 16.28
N PHE A 223 0.29 -5.54 15.22
CA PHE A 223 -0.79 -5.51 14.24
C PHE A 223 -0.89 -6.82 13.45
N ILE A 224 0.24 -7.46 13.11
CA ILE A 224 0.24 -8.76 12.42
C ILE A 224 -0.41 -9.84 13.29
N GLU A 225 -0.14 -9.84 14.60
CA GLU A 225 -0.79 -10.76 15.53
C GLU A 225 -2.30 -10.50 15.61
N THR A 226 -2.71 -9.24 15.65
CA THR A 226 -4.14 -8.87 15.60
C THR A 226 -4.81 -9.33 14.31
N LEU A 227 -4.14 -9.22 13.16
CA LEU A 227 -4.65 -9.77 11.91
C LEU A 227 -4.87 -11.28 12.00
N ALA A 228 -3.94 -12.02 12.61
CA ALA A 228 -4.04 -13.47 12.78
C ALA A 228 -5.21 -13.87 13.68
N GLU A 229 -5.49 -13.10 14.74
CA GLU A 229 -6.63 -13.33 15.64
C GLU A 229 -7.97 -13.03 14.96
N ARG A 230 -8.04 -12.00 14.11
CA ARG A 230 -9.29 -11.54 13.48
C ARG A 230 -9.61 -12.24 12.17
N PHE A 231 -8.65 -12.80 11.47
CA PHE A 231 -8.88 -13.44 10.18
C PHE A 231 -9.87 -14.61 10.24
N PRO A 232 -9.83 -15.53 11.23
CA PRO A 232 -10.88 -16.55 11.39
C PRO A 232 -12.28 -15.96 11.59
N LEU A 233 -12.40 -14.84 12.32
CA LEU A 233 -13.68 -14.17 12.56
C LEU A 233 -14.23 -13.55 11.26
N PHE A 234 -13.36 -12.94 10.46
CA PHE A 234 -13.71 -12.45 9.13
C PHE A 234 -14.23 -13.60 8.25
N LEU A 235 -13.49 -14.71 8.17
CA LEU A 235 -13.87 -15.86 7.35
C LEU A 235 -15.22 -16.47 7.79
N ALA A 236 -15.48 -16.54 9.08
CA ALA A 236 -16.77 -17.01 9.62
C ALA A 236 -17.95 -16.09 9.26
N GLY A 237 -17.67 -14.79 9.00
CA GLY A 237 -18.67 -13.81 8.58
C GLY A 237 -18.90 -13.74 7.06
N VAL A 238 -18.06 -14.40 6.26
CA VAL A 238 -18.20 -14.41 4.79
C VAL A 238 -19.47 -15.19 4.41
N LYS A 239 -20.34 -14.55 3.64
CA LYS A 239 -21.60 -15.18 3.16
C LYS A 239 -21.30 -16.31 2.20
N GLU A 240 -22.12 -17.36 2.24
CA GLU A 240 -22.06 -18.45 1.27
C GLU A 240 -22.18 -17.88 -0.17
N GLY A 241 -21.28 -18.31 -1.05
CA GLY A 241 -21.22 -17.83 -2.44
C GLY A 241 -20.49 -16.48 -2.65
N ASP A 242 -20.07 -15.81 -1.61
CA ASP A 242 -19.24 -14.60 -1.76
C ASP A 242 -17.78 -14.96 -2.02
N ILE A 243 -17.45 -15.11 -3.30
CA ILE A 243 -16.10 -15.41 -3.79
C ILE A 243 -15.22 -14.15 -3.90
N LYS A 244 -15.73 -12.96 -3.54
CA LYS A 244 -15.03 -11.66 -3.67
C LYS A 244 -14.75 -10.97 -2.34
N ALA A 245 -15.19 -11.54 -1.21
CA ALA A 245 -14.91 -10.96 0.11
C ALA A 245 -13.41 -10.71 0.30
N GLU A 246 -13.04 -9.56 0.83
CA GLU A 246 -11.63 -9.17 1.05
C GLU A 246 -11.40 -8.74 2.50
N TYR A 247 -10.37 -9.29 3.10
CA TYR A 247 -9.83 -8.92 4.40
C TYR A 247 -8.86 -7.75 4.20
N LEU A 248 -9.38 -6.53 4.27
CA LEU A 248 -8.66 -5.32 3.90
C LEU A 248 -7.96 -4.70 5.11
N LEU A 249 -6.67 -4.38 4.97
CA LEU A 249 -5.86 -3.74 5.99
C LEU A 249 -6.49 -2.43 6.52
N PRO A 250 -6.93 -1.48 5.69
CA PRO A 250 -7.53 -0.23 6.20
C PRO A 250 -8.78 -0.45 7.04
N ALA A 251 -9.60 -1.46 6.69
CA ALA A 251 -10.82 -1.75 7.45
C ALA A 251 -10.48 -2.26 8.85
N ILE A 252 -9.47 -3.12 8.99
CA ILE A 252 -9.06 -3.65 10.30
C ILE A 252 -8.43 -2.55 11.16
N VAL A 253 -7.66 -1.64 10.54
CA VAL A 253 -7.13 -0.46 11.25
C VAL A 253 -8.28 0.42 11.75
N ASP A 254 -9.29 0.71 10.90
CA ASP A 254 -10.46 1.48 11.29
C ASP A 254 -11.22 0.82 12.46
N ASP A 255 -11.46 -0.48 12.39
CA ASP A 255 -12.09 -1.25 13.47
C ASP A 255 -11.34 -1.07 14.81
N LEU A 256 -10.00 -1.17 14.79
CA LEU A 256 -9.19 -0.99 15.99
C LEU A 256 -9.28 0.44 16.55
N VAL A 257 -9.37 1.44 15.69
CA VAL A 257 -9.58 2.84 16.11
C VAL A 257 -10.98 3.01 16.72
N GLN A 258 -12.03 2.49 16.07
CA GLN A 258 -13.40 2.56 16.59
C GLN A 258 -13.57 1.83 17.94
N GLU A 259 -12.82 0.75 18.15
CA GLU A 259 -12.78 0.00 19.40
C GLU A 259 -11.92 0.69 20.49
N GLY A 260 -11.24 1.77 20.17
CA GLY A 260 -10.31 2.45 21.09
C GLY A 260 -9.05 1.64 21.42
N LYS A 261 -8.71 0.65 20.60
CA LYS A 261 -7.54 -0.24 20.77
C LYS A 261 -6.28 0.27 20.10
N ALA A 262 -6.42 1.11 19.09
CA ALA A 262 -5.30 1.72 18.39
C ALA A 262 -5.53 3.21 18.15
N THR A 263 -4.42 3.93 17.99
CA THR A 263 -4.39 5.30 17.49
C THR A 263 -3.65 5.32 16.14
N VAL A 264 -4.05 6.22 15.27
CA VAL A 264 -3.38 6.42 13.98
C VAL A 264 -3.10 7.90 13.78
N LYS A 265 -1.84 8.28 13.76
CA LYS A 265 -1.41 9.62 13.39
C LYS A 265 -1.43 9.76 11.86
N VAL A 266 -2.20 10.69 11.35
CA VAL A 266 -2.13 11.08 9.94
C VAL A 266 -0.99 12.08 9.79
N LEU A 267 0.00 11.73 8.98
CA LEU A 267 1.20 12.54 8.73
C LEU A 267 1.03 13.22 7.36
N PRO A 268 0.70 14.52 7.31
CA PRO A 268 0.54 15.21 6.04
C PRO A 268 1.80 15.18 5.22
N THR A 269 1.73 14.70 3.99
CA THR A 269 2.84 14.74 3.04
C THR A 269 2.54 15.76 1.93
N PRO A 270 3.54 16.54 1.49
CA PRO A 270 3.43 17.38 0.30
C PRO A 270 3.57 16.59 -1.01
N ASP A 271 3.92 15.31 -0.91
CA ASP A 271 4.18 14.46 -2.07
C ASP A 271 2.92 14.31 -2.95
N HIS A 272 3.16 14.17 -4.24
CA HIS A 272 2.16 13.73 -5.19
C HIS A 272 2.27 12.23 -5.39
N TRP A 273 1.18 11.53 -5.14
CA TRP A 273 1.09 10.13 -5.48
C TRP A 273 1.01 9.97 -7.01
N ILE A 274 1.74 9.00 -7.54
CA ILE A 274 1.71 8.69 -8.97
C ILE A 274 1.54 7.18 -9.11
N GLY A 275 0.56 6.74 -9.90
CA GLY A 275 0.33 5.33 -10.18
C GLY A 275 -0.19 5.12 -11.59
N VAL A 276 -0.08 3.90 -12.07
CA VAL A 276 -0.62 3.49 -13.37
C VAL A 276 -1.96 2.79 -13.11
N THR A 277 -3.00 3.58 -12.90
CA THR A 277 -4.37 3.04 -12.77
C THR A 277 -4.91 2.65 -14.14
N TYR A 278 -4.63 3.47 -15.15
CA TYR A 278 -4.99 3.27 -16.55
C TYR A 278 -3.71 3.20 -17.40
N LYS A 279 -3.75 2.49 -18.54
CA LYS A 279 -2.60 2.43 -19.47
C LYS A 279 -2.18 3.80 -19.96
N GLU A 280 -3.15 4.69 -20.09
CA GLU A 280 -3.00 6.09 -20.51
C GLU A 280 -2.22 6.95 -19.50
N ASP A 281 -2.12 6.53 -18.23
CA ASP A 281 -1.36 7.23 -17.19
C ASP A 281 0.18 7.09 -17.42
N LYS A 282 0.63 6.00 -18.04
CA LYS A 282 2.06 5.68 -18.20
C LYS A 282 2.92 6.81 -18.76
N PRO A 283 2.58 7.48 -19.89
CA PRO A 283 3.40 8.56 -20.41
C PRO A 283 3.60 9.71 -19.42
N ALA A 284 2.58 10.03 -18.63
CA ALA A 284 2.65 11.05 -17.59
C ALA A 284 3.57 10.63 -16.43
N VAL A 285 3.51 9.36 -16.02
CA VAL A 285 4.40 8.78 -14.98
C VAL A 285 5.86 8.84 -15.43
N VAL A 286 6.15 8.37 -16.64
CA VAL A 286 7.53 8.39 -17.22
C VAL A 286 8.05 9.83 -17.30
N SER A 287 7.22 10.77 -17.77
CA SER A 287 7.61 12.19 -17.87
C SER A 287 7.88 12.80 -16.49
N ALA A 288 7.06 12.46 -15.47
CA ALA A 288 7.26 12.94 -14.11
C ALA A 288 8.58 12.41 -13.52
N ILE A 289 8.89 11.13 -13.73
CA ILE A 289 10.15 10.52 -13.27
C ILE A 289 11.35 11.15 -13.96
N GLN A 290 11.29 11.32 -15.29
CA GLN A 290 12.36 11.99 -16.05
C GLN A 290 12.61 13.43 -15.55
N LYS A 291 11.53 14.16 -15.25
CA LYS A 291 11.64 15.50 -14.67
C LYS A 291 12.31 15.45 -13.29
N MET A 292 11.93 14.53 -12.40
CA MET A 292 12.56 14.38 -11.09
C MET A 292 14.05 14.06 -11.19
N ILE A 293 14.46 13.25 -12.18
CA ILE A 293 15.87 12.98 -12.46
C ILE A 293 16.58 14.25 -12.95
N ALA A 294 15.99 14.98 -13.90
CA ALA A 294 16.54 16.23 -14.41
C ALA A 294 16.68 17.31 -13.33
N ASP A 295 15.74 17.37 -12.39
CA ASP A 295 15.74 18.28 -11.24
C ASP A 295 16.71 17.82 -10.13
N GLY A 296 17.40 16.68 -10.28
CA GLY A 296 18.35 16.14 -9.31
C GLY A 296 17.70 15.48 -8.08
N VAL A 297 16.41 15.18 -8.13
CA VAL A 297 15.70 14.46 -7.06
C VAL A 297 16.16 13.01 -6.96
N TYR A 298 16.40 12.38 -8.12
CA TYR A 298 16.93 11.02 -8.23
C TYR A 298 18.20 10.98 -9.08
N PRO A 299 19.18 10.11 -8.73
CA PRO A 299 20.25 9.75 -9.64
C PRO A 299 19.72 8.85 -10.78
N SER A 300 20.51 8.70 -11.84
CA SER A 300 20.27 7.68 -12.87
C SER A 300 21.61 7.04 -13.24
N PRO A 301 21.78 5.69 -13.03
CA PRO A 301 20.81 4.78 -12.40
C PRO A 301 20.59 5.06 -10.90
N LEU A 302 19.50 4.48 -10.33
CA LEU A 302 19.20 4.62 -8.87
C LEU A 302 20.20 3.90 -7.97
N PHE A 303 20.69 2.72 -8.43
CA PHE A 303 21.59 1.82 -7.69
C PHE A 303 22.79 1.43 -8.53
#